data_6fed58372249f694a0d76d621ba9f800
#
_entry.id   6fed58372249f694a0d76d621ba9f800
#
_cell.length_a   1.000
_cell.length_b   1.000
_cell.length_c   1.000
_cell.angle_alpha   90.00
_cell.angle_beta   90.00
_cell.angle_gamma   90.00
#
_symmetry.space_group_name_H-M   'P 1'
#
loop_
_entity.id
_entity.type
_entity.pdbx_description
1 polymer ?
#
loop_
_entity_poly.entity_id
_entity_poly.type
_entity_poly.pdbx_seq_one_letter_code
_entity_poly.pdbx_strand_id
1 'polypeptide(L)'
;MPQQDQSIIYPLPTDALLQEREVAWKVRLPEDYKEFIKNENGLIPSKRYFHFGNNEKVIDRFLAILAISGEKPEEVYDIGVVSTQLEGRIVFDEDYVGMQLIPIAALFGGDFVCLNYVKDSENPSICIWYHEESYELEPAIELVANNFAEFLDMLQDE
;
A
#
# COMPACT_ATOMS: atom_id res chain seq x y z
N MET A 1 -5.87 -24.73 -15.85
CA MET A 1 -5.59 -24.47 -14.46
C MET A 1 -4.60 -23.31 -14.33
N PRO A 2 -5.01 -22.26 -13.66
CA PRO A 2 -4.09 -21.14 -13.54
C PRO A 2 -2.87 -21.53 -12.70
N GLN A 3 -1.71 -21.12 -13.13
CA GLN A 3 -0.50 -21.30 -12.36
C GLN A 3 -0.52 -20.29 -11.21
N GLN A 4 -0.01 -20.72 -10.07
CA GLN A 4 0.18 -19.84 -8.95
C GLN A 4 1.24 -18.80 -9.31
N ASP A 5 0.94 -17.54 -9.05
CA ASP A 5 1.88 -16.46 -9.32
C ASP A 5 3.06 -16.55 -8.35
N GLN A 6 4.27 -16.67 -8.90
CA GLN A 6 5.49 -16.83 -8.10
C GLN A 6 5.91 -15.56 -7.38
N SER A 7 5.33 -14.41 -7.74
CA SER A 7 5.63 -13.15 -7.05
C SER A 7 4.91 -13.02 -5.72
N ILE A 8 3.88 -13.83 -5.50
CA ILE A 8 3.12 -13.80 -4.23
C ILE A 8 4.03 -14.23 -3.07
N ILE A 9 3.99 -13.46 -2.01
CA ILE A 9 4.84 -13.69 -0.84
C ILE A 9 4.05 -14.47 0.23
N TYR A 10 4.61 -15.58 0.68
CA TYR A 10 3.98 -16.43 1.68
C TYR A 10 4.70 -16.28 3.03
N PRO A 11 4.02 -16.52 4.14
CA PRO A 11 2.63 -16.97 4.24
C PRO A 11 1.64 -15.83 3.93
N LEU A 12 0.48 -16.21 3.40
CA LEU A 12 -0.60 -15.24 3.18
C LEU A 12 -1.12 -14.75 4.54
N PRO A 13 -1.53 -13.49 4.64
CA PRO A 13 -2.00 -12.98 5.92
C PRO A 13 -3.32 -13.62 6.32
N THR A 14 -3.45 -13.91 7.61
CA THR A 14 -4.69 -14.42 8.19
C THR A 14 -5.58 -13.26 8.59
N ASP A 15 -6.86 -13.53 8.81
CA ASP A 15 -7.77 -12.51 9.33
C ASP A 15 -7.29 -11.96 10.67
N ALA A 16 -6.69 -12.81 11.52
CA ALA A 16 -6.15 -12.38 12.80
C ALA A 16 -5.00 -11.39 12.63
N LEU A 17 -4.09 -11.64 11.67
CA LEU A 17 -2.99 -10.72 11.40
C LEU A 17 -3.50 -9.39 10.85
N LEU A 18 -4.47 -9.43 9.93
CA LEU A 18 -5.06 -8.21 9.38
C LEU A 18 -5.73 -7.38 10.48
N GLN A 19 -6.46 -8.03 11.39
CA GLN A 19 -7.09 -7.35 12.50
C GLN A 19 -6.06 -6.72 13.43
N GLU A 20 -4.98 -7.42 13.71
CA GLU A 20 -3.87 -6.89 14.52
C GLU A 20 -3.32 -5.60 13.90
N ARG A 21 -3.13 -5.58 12.58
CA ARG A 21 -2.63 -4.41 11.88
C ARG A 21 -3.65 -3.27 11.91
N GLU A 22 -4.93 -3.57 11.74
CA GLU A 22 -5.98 -2.55 11.83
C GLU A 22 -5.96 -1.87 13.22
N VAL A 23 -5.80 -2.65 14.27
CA VAL A 23 -5.71 -2.11 15.63
C VAL A 23 -4.45 -1.26 15.79
N ALA A 24 -3.30 -1.77 15.33
CA ALA A 24 -2.03 -1.05 15.44
C ALA A 24 -2.02 0.25 14.66
N TRP A 25 -2.59 0.25 13.46
CA TRP A 25 -2.62 1.41 12.58
C TRP A 25 -3.81 2.34 12.84
N LYS A 26 -4.77 1.90 13.65
CA LYS A 26 -5.99 2.63 14.00
C LYS A 26 -6.82 3.00 12.79
N VAL A 27 -6.96 2.05 11.86
CA VAL A 27 -7.75 2.19 10.64
C VAL A 27 -8.57 0.94 10.41
N ARG A 28 -9.54 1.05 9.52
CA ARG A 28 -10.28 -0.11 9.02
C ARG A 28 -9.88 -0.33 7.58
N LEU A 29 -9.31 -1.50 7.28
CA LEU A 29 -8.94 -1.83 5.90
C LEU A 29 -10.21 -2.17 5.11
N PRO A 30 -10.32 -1.70 3.85
CA PRO A 30 -11.47 -2.05 3.00
C PRO A 30 -11.57 -3.56 2.81
N GLU A 31 -12.81 -4.07 2.75
CA GLU A 31 -13.03 -5.51 2.59
C GLU A 31 -12.43 -6.03 1.28
N ASP A 32 -12.57 -5.27 0.19
CA ASP A 32 -11.99 -5.68 -1.10
C ASP A 32 -10.46 -5.72 -1.05
N TYR A 33 -9.84 -4.78 -0.35
CA TYR A 33 -8.38 -4.80 -0.17
C TYR A 33 -7.95 -5.99 0.68
N LYS A 34 -8.70 -6.32 1.74
CA LYS A 34 -8.38 -7.49 2.58
C LYS A 34 -8.48 -8.78 1.77
N GLU A 35 -9.51 -8.93 0.94
CA GLU A 35 -9.61 -10.08 0.06
C GLU A 35 -8.45 -10.15 -0.93
N PHE A 36 -8.07 -9.00 -1.49
CA PHE A 36 -6.92 -8.93 -2.39
C PHE A 36 -5.64 -9.43 -1.72
N ILE A 37 -5.32 -8.88 -0.54
CA ILE A 37 -4.04 -9.18 0.10
C ILE A 37 -4.01 -10.60 0.69
N LYS A 38 -5.15 -11.16 1.06
CA LYS A 38 -5.22 -12.54 1.53
C LYS A 38 -4.92 -13.56 0.43
N ASN A 39 -5.07 -13.18 -0.84
CA ASN A 39 -4.85 -14.05 -1.98
C ASN A 39 -3.61 -13.68 -2.78
N GLU A 40 -3.22 -12.42 -2.79
CA GLU A 40 -2.21 -11.89 -3.69
C GLU A 40 -1.19 -11.02 -2.95
N ASN A 41 -0.81 -11.46 -1.76
CA ASN A 41 0.13 -10.77 -0.88
C ASN A 41 1.46 -10.49 -1.59
N GLY A 42 1.81 -9.22 -1.77
CA GLY A 42 3.07 -8.84 -2.39
C GLY A 42 3.14 -9.03 -3.90
N LEU A 43 2.01 -9.26 -4.56
CA LEU A 43 1.93 -9.56 -5.99
C LEU A 43 2.66 -8.54 -6.86
N ILE A 44 3.38 -9.04 -7.87
CA ILE A 44 3.81 -8.22 -9.01
C ILE A 44 2.74 -8.40 -10.08
N PRO A 45 1.89 -7.39 -10.33
CA PRO A 45 0.75 -7.59 -11.21
C PRO A 45 1.17 -7.66 -12.67
N SER A 46 0.39 -8.39 -13.50
CA SER A 46 0.62 -8.43 -14.94
C SER A 46 0.24 -7.10 -15.59
N LYS A 47 -0.82 -6.46 -15.09
CA LYS A 47 -1.22 -5.12 -15.52
C LYS A 47 -0.62 -4.12 -14.55
N ARG A 48 0.44 -3.45 -14.97
CA ARG A 48 1.28 -2.61 -14.09
C ARG A 48 1.15 -1.12 -14.33
N TYR A 49 0.48 -0.73 -15.41
CA TYR A 49 0.43 0.66 -15.86
C TYR A 49 -0.90 1.29 -15.49
N PHE A 50 -0.87 2.55 -15.07
CA PHE A 50 -2.09 3.31 -14.90
C PHE A 50 -1.83 4.77 -15.23
N HIS A 51 -2.87 5.44 -15.71
CA HIS A 51 -2.82 6.84 -16.11
C HIS A 51 -3.78 7.65 -15.25
N PHE A 52 -3.34 8.84 -14.87
CA PHE A 52 -4.23 9.82 -14.29
C PHE A 52 -3.75 11.21 -14.72
N GLY A 53 -4.71 12.07 -15.14
CA GLY A 53 -4.34 13.32 -15.78
C GLY A 53 -3.47 13.03 -17.01
N ASN A 54 -2.31 13.66 -17.08
CA ASN A 54 -1.34 13.46 -18.15
C ASN A 54 -0.18 12.56 -17.74
N ASN A 55 -0.28 11.88 -16.61
CA ASN A 55 0.80 11.09 -16.04
C ASN A 55 0.57 9.61 -16.25
N GLU A 56 1.65 8.88 -16.53
CA GLU A 56 1.66 7.43 -16.53
C GLU A 56 2.54 6.96 -15.39
N LYS A 57 2.04 5.99 -14.62
CA LYS A 57 2.80 5.39 -13.53
C LYS A 57 2.88 3.88 -13.73
N VAL A 58 3.94 3.29 -13.20
CA VAL A 58 4.20 1.85 -13.33
C VAL A 58 4.40 1.27 -11.95
N ILE A 59 3.62 0.24 -11.62
CA ILE A 59 3.76 -0.48 -10.36
C ILE A 59 4.96 -1.40 -10.44
N ASP A 60 5.88 -1.28 -9.46
CA ASP A 60 6.95 -2.25 -9.28
C ASP A 60 6.37 -3.54 -8.69
N ARG A 61 5.69 -3.40 -7.54
CA ARG A 61 4.96 -4.52 -6.93
C ARG A 61 4.01 -4.00 -5.85
N PHE A 62 2.99 -4.80 -5.54
CA PHE A 62 2.21 -4.55 -4.33
C PHE A 62 3.02 -4.94 -3.10
N LEU A 63 2.79 -4.24 -2.00
CA LEU A 63 3.43 -4.56 -0.74
C LEU A 63 2.66 -5.67 -0.03
N ALA A 64 3.32 -6.28 0.94
CA ALA A 64 2.79 -7.44 1.65
C ALA A 64 2.46 -7.10 3.09
N ILE A 65 1.66 -7.95 3.72
CA ILE A 65 1.51 -7.96 5.18
C ILE A 65 2.05 -9.29 5.66
N LEU A 66 3.11 -9.25 6.47
CA LEU A 66 3.81 -10.43 6.94
C LEU A 66 4.03 -10.35 8.45
N ALA A 67 4.03 -11.52 9.09
CA ALA A 67 4.53 -11.59 10.46
C ALA A 67 6.06 -11.46 10.40
N ILE A 68 6.60 -10.48 11.11
CA ILE A 68 8.02 -10.13 11.00
C ILE A 68 8.85 -10.99 11.96
N SER A 69 9.80 -11.74 11.39
CA SER A 69 10.73 -12.57 12.16
C SER A 69 12.14 -11.97 12.20
N GLY A 70 12.46 -11.08 11.24
CA GLY A 70 13.80 -10.55 11.07
C GLY A 70 14.74 -11.48 10.30
N GLU A 71 14.24 -12.63 9.83
CA GLU A 71 15.07 -13.67 9.22
C GLU A 71 14.88 -13.83 7.71
N LYS A 72 13.79 -13.29 7.15
CA LYS A 72 13.47 -13.49 5.73
C LYS A 72 13.67 -12.20 4.95
N PRO A 73 14.37 -12.26 3.80
CA PRO A 73 14.59 -11.04 2.99
C PRO A 73 13.30 -10.43 2.45
N GLU A 74 12.24 -11.24 2.22
CA GLU A 74 10.96 -10.75 1.70
C GLU A 74 10.27 -9.80 2.66
N GLU A 75 10.68 -9.79 3.94
CA GLU A 75 10.06 -8.93 4.95
C GLU A 75 10.29 -7.44 4.67
N VAL A 76 11.25 -7.10 3.80
CA VAL A 76 11.44 -5.70 3.37
C VAL A 76 10.23 -5.16 2.60
N TYR A 77 9.36 -6.04 2.10
CA TYR A 77 8.14 -5.63 1.39
C TYR A 77 6.92 -5.53 2.31
N ASP A 78 7.08 -5.82 3.59
CA ASP A 78 5.98 -5.66 4.55
C ASP A 78 5.62 -4.18 4.71
N ILE A 79 4.33 -3.89 4.70
CA ILE A 79 3.84 -2.50 4.81
C ILE A 79 4.39 -1.80 6.06
N GLY A 80 4.40 -2.49 7.20
CA GLY A 80 4.91 -1.92 8.45
C GLY A 80 6.39 -1.57 8.37
N VAL A 81 7.19 -2.45 7.74
CA VAL A 81 8.63 -2.22 7.56
C VAL A 81 8.86 -1.02 6.64
N VAL A 82 8.14 -0.97 5.52
CA VAL A 82 8.25 0.15 4.58
C VAL A 82 7.87 1.46 5.27
N SER A 83 6.76 1.46 6.01
CA SER A 83 6.29 2.66 6.70
C SER A 83 7.29 3.17 7.72
N THR A 84 7.98 2.26 8.42
CA THR A 84 9.02 2.64 9.37
C THR A 84 10.18 3.34 8.67
N GLN A 85 10.54 2.90 7.46
CA GLN A 85 11.61 3.52 6.68
C GLN A 85 11.25 4.92 6.19
N LEU A 86 9.96 5.18 5.94
CA LEU A 86 9.50 6.49 5.49
C LEU A 86 9.40 7.48 6.67
N GLU A 87 9.31 6.98 7.88
CA GLU A 87 9.30 7.78 9.13
C GLU A 87 8.26 8.90 9.10
N GLY A 88 8.65 10.10 9.49
CA GLY A 88 7.74 11.25 9.55
C GLY A 88 7.32 11.82 8.21
N ARG A 89 7.85 11.29 7.11
CA ARG A 89 7.53 11.78 5.76
C ARG A 89 6.17 11.30 5.27
N ILE A 90 5.53 10.37 5.98
CA ILE A 90 4.15 9.93 5.70
C ILE A 90 3.17 10.37 6.78
N VAL A 91 3.57 11.28 7.64
CA VAL A 91 2.78 11.78 8.77
C VAL A 91 2.56 13.28 8.61
N PHE A 92 1.31 13.74 8.74
CA PHE A 92 0.97 15.16 8.66
C PHE A 92 1.06 15.87 10.01
N ASP A 93 0.91 15.11 11.10
CA ASP A 93 0.84 15.67 12.45
C ASP A 93 1.56 14.72 13.40
N GLU A 94 2.59 15.22 14.09
CA GLU A 94 3.39 14.38 15.00
C GLU A 94 2.59 13.84 16.18
N ASP A 95 1.48 14.50 16.53
CA ASP A 95 0.62 14.08 17.62
C ASP A 95 -0.44 13.05 17.19
N TYR A 96 -0.55 12.78 15.90
CA TYR A 96 -1.52 11.82 15.39
C TYR A 96 -1.10 10.40 15.77
N VAL A 97 -2.04 9.65 16.35
CA VAL A 97 -1.83 8.25 16.72
C VAL A 97 -2.44 7.35 15.65
N GLY A 98 -1.64 6.46 15.10
CA GLY A 98 -2.06 5.58 14.01
C GLY A 98 -1.45 6.00 12.68
N MET A 99 -2.04 5.55 11.58
CA MET A 99 -1.52 5.84 10.23
C MET A 99 -2.56 6.53 9.38
N GLN A 100 -2.18 7.66 8.79
CA GLN A 100 -3.02 8.38 7.84
C GLN A 100 -2.76 7.95 6.40
N LEU A 101 -1.53 7.55 6.09
CA LEU A 101 -1.13 7.04 4.78
C LEU A 101 -0.55 5.65 4.95
N ILE A 102 -1.13 4.67 4.26
CA ILE A 102 -0.63 3.30 4.31
C ILE A 102 -0.14 2.92 2.92
N PRO A 103 1.17 2.75 2.72
CA PRO A 103 1.68 2.35 1.40
C PRO A 103 1.24 0.94 1.09
N ILE A 104 0.67 0.74 -0.10
CA ILE A 104 0.19 -0.58 -0.55
C ILE A 104 0.86 -1.07 -1.81
N ALA A 105 1.52 -0.19 -2.56
CA ALA A 105 2.25 -0.59 -3.77
C ALA A 105 3.44 0.32 -3.98
N ALA A 106 4.57 -0.27 -4.35
CA ALA A 106 5.75 0.47 -4.75
C ALA A 106 5.68 0.78 -6.23
N LEU A 107 6.06 2.00 -6.60
CA LEU A 107 6.13 2.44 -7.99
C LEU A 107 7.59 2.49 -8.43
N PHE A 108 7.84 2.34 -9.72
CA PHE A 108 9.17 2.62 -10.25
C PHE A 108 9.51 4.09 -9.98
N GLY A 109 10.72 4.33 -9.51
CA GLY A 109 11.16 5.67 -9.17
C GLY A 109 11.12 6.02 -7.68
N GLY A 110 10.56 5.14 -6.85
CA GLY A 110 10.62 5.30 -5.39
C GLY A 110 9.37 5.87 -4.73
N ASP A 111 8.34 6.18 -5.50
CA ASP A 111 7.07 6.65 -4.95
C ASP A 111 6.19 5.45 -4.56
N PHE A 112 5.11 5.71 -3.83
CA PHE A 112 4.19 4.67 -3.37
C PHE A 112 2.75 5.04 -3.66
N VAL A 113 1.94 4.02 -3.96
CA VAL A 113 0.49 4.13 -3.92
C VAL A 113 0.08 3.85 -2.48
N CYS A 114 -0.79 4.69 -1.93
CA CYS A 114 -1.20 4.58 -0.53
C CYS A 114 -2.71 4.57 -0.38
N LEU A 115 -3.17 3.86 0.65
CA LEU A 115 -4.50 4.09 1.19
C LEU A 115 -4.45 5.40 1.96
N ASN A 116 -5.34 6.32 1.63
CA ASN A 116 -5.35 7.66 2.20
C ASN A 116 -6.49 7.80 3.20
N TYR A 117 -6.14 7.81 4.49
CA TYR A 117 -7.09 7.90 5.59
C TYR A 117 -7.15 9.31 6.21
N VAL A 118 -6.60 10.30 5.53
CA VAL A 118 -6.50 11.66 6.10
C VAL A 118 -7.88 12.21 6.51
N LYS A 119 -8.91 11.92 5.72
CA LYS A 119 -10.26 12.45 5.98
C LYS A 119 -11.18 11.45 6.69
N ASP A 120 -10.89 10.16 6.62
CA ASP A 120 -11.80 9.13 7.09
C ASP A 120 -11.01 7.87 7.43
N SER A 121 -11.10 7.43 8.68
CA SER A 121 -10.38 6.24 9.15
C SER A 121 -11.02 4.91 8.72
N GLU A 122 -12.18 4.96 8.06
CA GLU A 122 -12.90 3.76 7.63
C GLU A 122 -13.01 3.61 6.12
N ASN A 123 -12.95 4.72 5.37
CA ASN A 123 -13.17 4.71 3.92
C ASN A 123 -12.04 5.48 3.21
N PRO A 124 -10.90 4.84 2.99
CA PRO A 124 -9.76 5.53 2.39
C PRO A 124 -9.94 5.74 0.89
N SER A 125 -9.41 6.86 0.40
CA SER A 125 -9.18 7.04 -1.02
C SER A 125 -7.81 6.46 -1.37
N ILE A 126 -7.46 6.51 -2.66
CA ILE A 126 -6.15 6.07 -3.14
C ILE A 126 -5.37 7.29 -3.61
N CYS A 127 -4.14 7.42 -3.14
CA CYS A 127 -3.28 8.51 -3.55
C CYS A 127 -1.87 8.00 -3.88
N ILE A 128 -1.09 8.84 -4.56
CA ILE A 128 0.34 8.61 -4.73
C ILE A 128 1.07 9.49 -3.73
N TRP A 129 2.06 8.92 -3.05
CA TRP A 129 2.98 9.63 -2.19
C TRP A 129 4.29 9.81 -2.95
N TYR A 130 4.77 11.06 -3.05
CA TYR A 130 5.97 11.41 -3.81
C TYR A 130 7.17 11.56 -2.88
N HIS A 131 8.16 10.69 -3.04
CA HIS A 131 9.31 10.67 -2.12
C HIS A 131 10.19 11.91 -2.22
N GLU A 132 10.38 12.45 -3.41
CA GLU A 132 11.26 13.62 -3.61
C GLU A 132 10.66 14.92 -3.07
N GLU A 133 9.33 14.98 -3.00
CA GLU A 133 8.61 16.17 -2.57
C GLU A 133 8.09 16.08 -1.15
N SER A 134 8.29 14.94 -0.49
CA SER A 134 7.80 14.73 0.87
C SER A 134 8.89 15.00 1.89
N TYR A 135 8.54 15.77 2.91
CA TYR A 135 9.43 16.14 4.02
C TYR A 135 8.78 15.72 5.33
N GLU A 136 9.55 15.81 6.42
CA GLU A 136 9.03 15.46 7.74
C GLU A 136 7.79 16.28 8.05
N LEU A 137 6.69 15.63 8.40
CA LEU A 137 5.36 16.20 8.67
C LEU A 137 4.74 16.93 7.47
N GLU A 138 5.32 16.78 6.28
CA GLU A 138 4.83 17.40 5.06
C GLU A 138 4.82 16.39 3.90
N PRO A 139 3.98 15.34 3.99
CA PRO A 139 3.86 14.40 2.86
C PRO A 139 3.26 15.08 1.63
N ALA A 140 3.84 14.79 0.48
CA ALA A 140 3.30 15.27 -0.80
C ALA A 140 2.49 14.13 -1.43
N ILE A 141 1.20 14.33 -1.58
CA ILE A 141 0.29 13.31 -2.11
C ILE A 141 -0.57 13.88 -3.23
N GLU A 142 -1.03 12.99 -4.10
CA GLU A 142 -1.96 13.34 -5.18
C GLU A 142 -3.04 12.27 -5.26
N LEU A 143 -4.30 12.68 -5.25
CA LEU A 143 -5.44 11.77 -5.29
C LEU A 143 -5.51 11.08 -6.66
N VAL A 144 -5.69 9.77 -6.66
CA VAL A 144 -5.73 8.95 -7.88
C VAL A 144 -7.09 8.31 -8.08
N ALA A 145 -7.69 7.77 -7.02
CA ALA A 145 -8.96 7.06 -7.11
C ALA A 145 -9.72 7.20 -5.79
N ASN A 146 -11.03 7.02 -5.84
CA ASN A 146 -11.88 7.17 -4.67
C ASN A 146 -11.84 5.96 -3.74
N ASN A 147 -11.49 4.79 -4.27
CA ASN A 147 -11.40 3.56 -3.49
C ASN A 147 -10.49 2.56 -4.20
N PHE A 148 -10.23 1.43 -3.53
CA PHE A 148 -9.33 0.41 -4.03
C PHE A 148 -9.84 -0.26 -5.31
N ALA A 149 -11.15 -0.53 -5.39
CA ALA A 149 -11.73 -1.15 -6.57
C ALA A 149 -11.55 -0.29 -7.81
N GLU A 150 -11.77 1.04 -7.69
CA GLU A 150 -11.52 1.97 -8.79
C GLU A 150 -10.06 1.96 -9.21
N PHE A 151 -9.15 1.91 -8.24
CA PHE A 151 -7.72 1.85 -8.55
C PHE A 151 -7.37 0.60 -9.33
N LEU A 152 -7.87 -0.57 -8.91
CA LEU A 152 -7.60 -1.81 -9.64
C LEU A 152 -8.10 -1.75 -11.08
N ASP A 153 -9.25 -1.12 -11.31
CA ASP A 153 -9.82 -0.97 -12.65
C ASP A 153 -8.99 -0.05 -13.55
N MET A 154 -8.12 0.79 -12.96
CA MET A 154 -7.22 1.64 -13.72
C MET A 154 -6.01 0.91 -14.28
N LEU A 155 -5.68 -0.26 -13.72
CA LEU A 155 -4.48 -0.99 -14.12
C LEU A 155 -4.66 -1.61 -15.50
N GLN A 156 -3.63 -1.47 -16.32
CA GLN A 156 -3.68 -1.92 -17.71
C GLN A 156 -2.31 -2.41 -18.17
N ASP A 157 -2.31 -3.11 -19.28
CA ASP A 157 -1.09 -3.45 -19.99
C ASP A 157 -0.55 -2.18 -20.65
N GLU A 158 0.72 -2.18 -20.95
CA GLU A 158 1.37 -1.05 -21.60
C GLU A 158 0.70 -0.65 -22.90
#